data_6f20f04341cbcce93440343cbfdb1524
#
_entry.id   6f20f04341cbcce93440343cbfdb1524
#
_cell.length_a   1.000
_cell.length_b   1.000
_cell.length_c   1.000
_cell.angle_alpha   90.00
_cell.angle_beta   90.00
_cell.angle_gamma   90.00
#
_symmetry.space_group_name_H-M   'P 1'
#
loop_
_entity.id
_entity.type
_entity.pdbx_description
1 polymer ?
#
loop_
_entity_poly.entity_id
_entity_poly.type
_entity_poly.pdbx_seq_one_letter_code
_entity_poly.pdbx_strand_id
1 'polypeptide(L)'
;QEVPAHVTKDGKYFVQVLYDLSEAEEPATPTGDVTAPIEYDVPKVAKPVVDLFIMSYCPFGTQAEKGIIPVLELLGDKVDANIRFVNYAMHPTYGEVEEQLNQYCIQEEQKDKYLPYLRCFLTEGDSESCLAEASIDADMLSSCYEETDNEFNVLANLEDTSSWLNGRYPKFMVDNDLNLEYGVQGSPTFVVNGIKLDKHGRDSASYLKTICDAFSDSPEECLAEVSNVAPSSGFGWEGQDASANSATCA
;
A
#
# COMPACT_ATOMS: atom_id res chain seq x y z
N GLN A 1 -10.05 -41.79 10.25
CA GLN A 1 -11.31 -41.22 9.79
C GLN A 1 -11.22 -41.09 8.26
N GLU A 2 -12.13 -41.75 7.56
CA GLU A 2 -12.25 -41.61 6.11
C GLU A 2 -12.89 -40.26 5.83
N VAL A 3 -12.23 -39.44 5.03
CA VAL A 3 -12.77 -38.14 4.57
C VAL A 3 -13.44 -38.38 3.22
N PRO A 4 -14.72 -38.04 3.05
CA PRO A 4 -15.39 -38.24 1.77
C PRO A 4 -14.76 -37.35 0.71
N ALA A 5 -14.47 -37.93 -0.44
CA ALA A 5 -13.86 -37.24 -1.57
C ALA A 5 -14.83 -37.32 -2.76
N HIS A 6 -15.03 -36.22 -3.43
CA HIS A 6 -15.89 -36.08 -4.60
C HIS A 6 -15.06 -35.77 -5.84
N VAL A 7 -15.29 -36.47 -6.93
CA VAL A 7 -14.62 -36.26 -8.22
C VAL A 7 -15.68 -35.88 -9.25
N THR A 8 -15.40 -34.86 -10.07
CA THR A 8 -16.31 -34.50 -11.15
C THR A 8 -16.46 -35.65 -12.16
N LYS A 9 -17.60 -35.69 -12.84
CA LYS A 9 -17.97 -36.79 -13.73
C LYS A 9 -17.00 -36.99 -14.90
N ASP A 10 -16.25 -35.93 -15.25
CA ASP A 10 -15.17 -35.95 -16.26
C ASP A 10 -13.80 -36.31 -15.67
N GLY A 11 -13.71 -36.55 -14.37
CA GLY A 11 -12.48 -36.92 -13.67
C GLY A 11 -11.41 -35.82 -13.54
N LYS A 12 -11.75 -34.58 -13.88
CA LYS A 12 -10.76 -33.50 -13.92
C LYS A 12 -10.57 -32.76 -12.61
N TYR A 13 -11.58 -32.77 -11.75
CA TYR A 13 -11.53 -32.00 -10.51
C TYR A 13 -11.87 -32.88 -9.32
N PHE A 14 -11.15 -32.63 -8.24
CA PHE A 14 -11.32 -33.25 -6.95
C PHE A 14 -11.81 -32.20 -5.96
N VAL A 15 -12.89 -32.50 -5.20
CA VAL A 15 -13.46 -31.61 -4.21
C VAL A 15 -13.59 -32.34 -2.88
N GLN A 16 -13.07 -31.76 -1.81
CA GLN A 16 -13.11 -32.32 -0.47
C GLN A 16 -14.40 -32.03 0.30
N VAL A 17 -15.12 -30.96 -0.10
CA VAL A 17 -16.39 -30.56 0.51
C VAL A 17 -17.38 -30.19 -0.57
N LEU A 18 -18.59 -30.75 -0.50
CA LEU A 18 -19.74 -30.30 -1.30
C LEU A 18 -20.66 -29.48 -0.40
N TYR A 19 -21.04 -28.30 -0.89
CA TYR A 19 -22.10 -27.52 -0.30
C TYR A 19 -23.40 -27.75 -1.09
N ASP A 20 -24.48 -28.05 -0.38
CA ASP A 20 -25.82 -28.12 -1.00
C ASP A 20 -26.32 -26.69 -1.23
N LEU A 21 -26.35 -26.30 -2.49
CA LEU A 21 -26.82 -24.98 -2.88
C LEU A 21 -28.35 -24.87 -2.91
N SER A 22 -29.08 -25.98 -2.73
CA SER A 22 -30.54 -25.94 -2.66
C SER A 22 -31.04 -25.46 -1.28
N GLU A 23 -30.19 -25.55 -0.24
CA GLU A 23 -30.46 -24.99 1.08
C GLU A 23 -29.77 -23.62 1.29
N ALA A 24 -29.00 -23.12 0.31
CA ALA A 24 -28.51 -21.76 0.36
C ALA A 24 -29.73 -20.83 0.26
N GLU A 25 -30.10 -20.22 1.38
CA GLU A 25 -30.98 -19.04 1.32
C GLU A 25 -30.40 -18.10 0.28
N GLU A 26 -31.21 -17.65 -0.69
CA GLU A 26 -30.76 -16.60 -1.61
C GLU A 26 -30.11 -15.50 -0.75
N PRO A 27 -28.87 -15.08 -1.09
CA PRO A 27 -28.23 -14.03 -0.31
C PRO A 27 -29.23 -12.90 -0.24
N ALA A 28 -29.69 -12.58 0.97
CA ALA A 28 -30.65 -11.51 1.19
C ALA A 28 -30.12 -10.31 0.39
N THR A 29 -30.88 -9.89 -0.62
CA THR A 29 -30.54 -8.70 -1.37
C THR A 29 -30.34 -7.62 -0.32
N PRO A 30 -29.14 -7.03 -0.18
CA PRO A 30 -28.93 -6.03 0.85
C PRO A 30 -29.88 -4.88 0.53
N THR A 31 -31.02 -4.85 1.24
CA THR A 31 -31.99 -3.75 1.19
C THR A 31 -31.55 -2.58 2.07
N GLY A 32 -30.27 -2.52 2.40
CA GLY A 32 -29.62 -1.35 2.98
C GLY A 32 -29.09 -0.49 1.85
N ASP A 33 -29.32 0.79 1.93
CA ASP A 33 -28.77 1.78 1.04
C ASP A 33 -27.23 1.67 1.06
N VAL A 34 -26.67 0.94 0.06
CA VAL A 34 -25.22 0.63 -0.05
C VAL A 34 -24.43 1.89 -0.46
N THR A 35 -25.10 3.04 -0.51
CA THR A 35 -24.54 4.31 -1.02
C THR A 35 -24.26 5.34 0.07
N ALA A 36 -24.53 5.06 1.35
CA ALA A 36 -24.10 5.98 2.40
C ALA A 36 -22.56 5.95 2.48
N PRO A 37 -21.87 7.09 2.26
CA PRO A 37 -20.44 7.17 2.48
C PRO A 37 -20.15 6.74 3.92
N ILE A 38 -19.14 5.87 4.09
CA ILE A 38 -18.67 5.58 5.46
C ILE A 38 -18.05 6.87 5.97
N GLU A 39 -18.66 7.47 6.97
CA GLU A 39 -18.15 8.66 7.62
C GLU A 39 -17.21 8.20 8.74
N TYR A 40 -15.94 8.54 8.62
CA TYR A 40 -14.93 8.30 9.66
C TYR A 40 -14.84 9.54 10.54
N ASP A 41 -14.85 9.35 11.85
CA ASP A 41 -14.63 10.42 12.82
C ASP A 41 -13.12 10.69 12.96
N VAL A 42 -12.56 11.34 11.95
CA VAL A 42 -11.14 11.72 11.94
C VAL A 42 -10.96 13.02 12.72
N PRO A 43 -10.12 13.03 13.76
CA PRO A 43 -9.85 14.26 14.53
C PRO A 43 -9.29 15.36 13.62
N LYS A 44 -9.81 16.60 13.80
CA LYS A 44 -9.31 17.76 13.05
C LYS A 44 -8.14 18.41 13.77
N VAL A 45 -7.07 18.65 13.01
CA VAL A 45 -5.83 19.28 13.51
C VAL A 45 -5.33 20.36 12.56
N ALA A 46 -4.40 21.20 13.01
CA ALA A 46 -3.82 22.26 12.17
C ALA A 46 -2.95 21.69 11.03
N LYS A 47 -2.25 20.59 11.28
CA LYS A 47 -1.41 19.89 10.31
C LYS A 47 -1.70 18.39 10.39
N PRO A 48 -2.53 17.85 9.48
CA PRO A 48 -2.86 16.43 9.49
C PRO A 48 -1.64 15.54 9.31
N VAL A 49 -1.63 14.42 10.03
CA VAL A 49 -0.68 13.31 9.84
C VAL A 49 -1.32 12.29 8.93
N VAL A 50 -0.60 11.91 7.89
CA VAL A 50 -1.07 11.01 6.83
C VAL A 50 -0.07 9.87 6.69
N ASP A 51 -0.49 8.64 6.99
CA ASP A 51 0.33 7.45 6.81
C ASP A 51 -0.35 6.50 5.81
N LEU A 52 0.37 6.16 4.74
CA LEU A 52 -0.06 5.15 3.77
C LEU A 52 0.88 3.95 3.88
N PHE A 53 0.38 2.84 4.43
CA PHE A 53 1.12 1.59 4.53
C PHE A 53 1.00 0.79 3.24
N ILE A 54 2.16 0.46 2.66
CA ILE A 54 2.24 -0.28 1.39
C ILE A 54 3.24 -1.44 1.47
N MET A 55 3.26 -2.23 0.43
CA MET A 55 4.37 -3.07 0.00
C MET A 55 4.76 -2.59 -1.40
N SER A 56 6.04 -2.34 -1.65
CA SER A 56 6.51 -1.60 -2.83
C SER A 56 6.18 -2.26 -4.18
N TYR A 57 6.01 -3.59 -4.19
CA TYR A 57 5.61 -4.33 -5.39
C TYR A 57 4.14 -4.79 -5.36
N CYS A 58 3.37 -4.43 -4.34
CA CYS A 58 1.94 -4.76 -4.29
C CYS A 58 1.17 -3.97 -5.35
N PRO A 59 0.44 -4.62 -6.29
CA PRO A 59 -0.30 -3.91 -7.34
C PRO A 59 -1.32 -2.90 -6.80
N PHE A 60 -1.92 -3.18 -5.65
CA PHE A 60 -2.87 -2.27 -5.02
C PHE A 60 -2.17 -1.21 -4.15
N GLY A 61 -0.97 -1.51 -3.64
CA GLY A 61 -0.09 -0.52 -2.99
C GLY A 61 0.34 0.55 -3.99
N THR A 62 0.91 0.14 -5.12
CA THR A 62 1.33 1.05 -6.20
C THR A 62 0.16 1.86 -6.76
N GLN A 63 -1.04 1.29 -6.84
CA GLN A 63 -2.25 2.03 -7.21
C GLN A 63 -2.56 3.14 -6.20
N ALA A 64 -2.49 2.84 -4.91
CA ALA A 64 -2.75 3.79 -3.83
C ALA A 64 -1.72 4.93 -3.82
N GLU A 65 -0.44 4.60 -4.00
CA GLU A 65 0.64 5.59 -4.10
C GLU A 65 0.43 6.54 -5.29
N LYS A 66 0.11 6.01 -6.47
CA LYS A 66 -0.20 6.82 -7.66
C LYS A 66 -1.40 7.75 -7.45
N GLY A 67 -2.36 7.33 -6.65
CA GLY A 67 -3.52 8.16 -6.30
C GLY A 67 -3.22 9.26 -5.30
N ILE A 68 -2.38 8.98 -4.30
CA ILE A 68 -2.09 9.95 -3.23
C ILE A 68 -0.99 10.94 -3.60
N ILE A 69 0.03 10.56 -4.38
CA ILE A 69 1.18 11.43 -4.69
C ILE A 69 0.77 12.81 -5.23
N PRO A 70 -0.17 12.95 -6.20
CA PRO A 70 -0.61 14.28 -6.66
C PRO A 70 -1.18 15.15 -5.54
N VAL A 71 -1.78 14.54 -4.52
CA VAL A 71 -2.33 15.24 -3.37
C VAL A 71 -1.22 15.68 -2.41
N LEU A 72 -0.21 14.83 -2.19
CA LEU A 72 0.94 15.16 -1.36
C LEU A 72 1.77 16.29 -1.97
N GLU A 73 1.95 16.26 -3.30
CA GLU A 73 2.61 17.35 -4.03
C GLU A 73 1.83 18.66 -3.94
N LEU A 74 0.50 18.59 -4.01
CA LEU A 74 -0.38 19.77 -3.92
C LEU A 74 -0.36 20.39 -2.52
N LEU A 75 -0.46 19.56 -1.48
CA LEU A 75 -0.54 20.01 -0.08
C LEU A 75 0.83 20.36 0.51
N GLY A 76 1.89 19.75 0.00
CA GLY A 76 3.27 20.02 0.41
C GLY A 76 3.49 19.91 1.92
N ASP A 77 4.08 20.93 2.50
CA ASP A 77 4.42 21.00 3.93
C ASP A 77 3.22 21.26 4.87
N LYS A 78 2.02 21.42 4.31
CA LYS A 78 0.78 21.59 5.09
C LYS A 78 0.32 20.30 5.76
N VAL A 79 0.79 19.16 5.29
CA VAL A 79 0.55 17.84 5.89
C VAL A 79 1.86 17.22 6.36
N ASP A 80 1.78 16.33 7.35
CA ASP A 80 2.87 15.43 7.71
C ASP A 80 2.57 14.06 7.09
N ALA A 81 3.10 13.86 5.89
CA ALA A 81 2.79 12.68 5.09
C ALA A 81 3.98 11.73 5.01
N ASN A 82 3.68 10.44 5.21
CA ASN A 82 4.65 9.38 5.19
C ASN A 82 4.11 8.17 4.42
N ILE A 83 4.93 7.61 3.57
CA ILE A 83 4.73 6.26 3.06
C ILE A 83 5.37 5.31 4.06
N ARG A 84 4.60 4.38 4.58
CA ARG A 84 5.00 3.39 5.57
C ARG A 84 4.99 2.00 4.96
N PHE A 85 5.67 1.07 5.60
CA PHE A 85 5.74 -0.28 5.09
C PHE A 85 4.99 -1.26 6.00
N VAL A 86 4.28 -2.18 5.36
CA VAL A 86 3.68 -3.31 6.08
C VAL A 86 4.79 -4.17 6.66
N ASN A 87 4.61 -4.70 7.86
CA ASN A 87 5.65 -5.40 8.61
C ASN A 87 6.04 -6.79 8.08
N TYR A 88 5.67 -7.08 6.83
CA TYR A 88 6.12 -8.24 6.04
C TYR A 88 6.04 -7.93 4.54
N ALA A 89 6.79 -8.66 3.71
CA ALA A 89 6.78 -8.55 2.25
C ALA A 89 6.10 -9.77 1.62
N MET A 90 5.30 -9.56 0.56
CA MET A 90 4.61 -10.63 -0.16
C MET A 90 5.29 -10.99 -1.48
N HIS A 91 6.13 -10.13 -2.01
CA HIS A 91 6.80 -10.28 -3.30
C HIS A 91 8.35 -10.31 -3.15
N PRO A 92 8.90 -11.12 -2.21
CA PRO A 92 10.33 -11.07 -1.88
C PRO A 92 11.23 -11.45 -3.05
N THR A 93 10.71 -12.23 -4.01
CA THR A 93 11.46 -12.66 -5.20
C THR A 93 11.69 -11.55 -6.22
N TYR A 94 11.07 -10.39 -6.04
CA TYR A 94 11.23 -9.23 -6.91
C TYR A 94 12.11 -8.13 -6.30
N GLY A 95 12.79 -8.41 -5.19
CA GLY A 95 13.58 -7.41 -4.49
C GLY A 95 12.72 -6.42 -3.66
N GLU A 96 11.50 -6.82 -3.26
CA GLU A 96 10.57 -5.95 -2.52
C GLU A 96 11.16 -5.43 -1.21
N VAL A 97 11.90 -6.29 -0.50
CA VAL A 97 12.50 -5.94 0.80
C VAL A 97 13.59 -4.90 0.64
N GLU A 98 14.48 -5.10 -0.34
CA GLU A 98 15.56 -4.16 -0.66
C GLU A 98 15.00 -2.82 -1.15
N GLU A 99 13.96 -2.87 -1.99
CA GLU A 99 13.29 -1.66 -2.47
C GLU A 99 12.60 -0.89 -1.35
N GLN A 100 11.91 -1.57 -0.45
CA GLN A 100 11.29 -0.93 0.72
C GLN A 100 12.36 -0.25 1.60
N LEU A 101 13.53 -0.86 1.75
CA LEU A 101 14.63 -0.29 2.51
C LEU A 101 15.22 0.95 1.81
N ASN A 102 15.37 0.90 0.48
CA ASN A 102 15.75 2.07 -0.32
C ASN A 102 14.75 3.22 -0.15
N GLN A 103 13.46 2.93 -0.32
CA GLN A 103 12.40 3.93 -0.21
C GLN A 103 12.33 4.55 1.18
N TYR A 104 12.46 3.74 2.23
CA TYR A 104 12.54 4.22 3.60
C TYR A 104 13.70 5.21 3.77
N CYS A 105 14.89 4.81 3.37
CA CYS A 105 16.09 5.65 3.50
C CYS A 105 16.04 6.93 2.65
N ILE A 106 15.46 6.88 1.46
CA ILE A 106 15.28 8.10 0.66
C ILE A 106 14.29 9.05 1.36
N GLN A 107 13.20 8.51 1.92
CA GLN A 107 12.21 9.33 2.62
C GLN A 107 12.79 9.98 3.88
N GLU A 108 13.59 9.28 4.65
CA GLU A 108 14.18 9.78 5.89
C GLU A 108 15.30 10.81 5.63
N GLU A 109 16.22 10.51 4.71
CA GLU A 109 17.45 11.27 4.55
C GLU A 109 17.39 12.28 3.38
N GLN A 110 16.51 12.09 2.40
CA GLN A 110 16.44 12.88 1.18
C GLN A 110 14.98 13.18 0.79
N LYS A 111 14.20 13.64 1.76
CA LYS A 111 12.74 13.78 1.67
C LYS A 111 12.25 14.57 0.46
N ASP A 112 13.00 15.58 0.03
CA ASP A 112 12.70 16.42 -1.15
C ASP A 112 12.84 15.66 -2.47
N LYS A 113 13.57 14.54 -2.48
CA LYS A 113 13.77 13.69 -3.66
C LYS A 113 12.84 12.46 -3.66
N TYR A 114 12.14 12.21 -2.55
CA TYR A 114 11.37 10.99 -2.39
C TYR A 114 10.19 10.88 -3.36
N LEU A 115 9.34 11.91 -3.46
CA LEU A 115 8.22 11.87 -4.42
C LEU A 115 8.67 11.81 -5.88
N PRO A 116 9.72 12.56 -6.33
CA PRO A 116 10.31 12.35 -7.65
C PRO A 116 10.79 10.92 -7.89
N TYR A 117 11.48 10.31 -6.91
CA TYR A 117 11.90 8.91 -6.97
C TYR A 117 10.71 7.96 -7.14
N LEU A 118 9.69 8.10 -6.29
CA LEU A 118 8.48 7.27 -6.36
C LEU A 118 7.76 7.39 -7.71
N ARG A 119 7.67 8.59 -8.28
CA ARG A 119 7.07 8.77 -9.61
C ARG A 119 7.77 7.94 -10.67
N CYS A 120 9.09 7.98 -10.70
CA CYS A 120 9.90 7.17 -11.61
C CYS A 120 9.65 5.67 -11.34
N PHE A 121 9.80 5.23 -10.09
CA PHE A 121 9.66 3.83 -9.71
C PHE A 121 8.26 3.27 -10.04
N LEU A 122 7.21 4.01 -9.73
CA LEU A 122 5.84 3.60 -10.04
C LEU A 122 5.53 3.59 -11.55
N THR A 123 6.32 4.29 -12.36
CA THR A 123 6.22 4.27 -13.82
C THR A 123 6.94 3.08 -14.41
N GLU A 124 8.19 2.86 -14.02
CA GLU A 124 9.10 1.93 -14.69
C GLU A 124 9.30 0.61 -13.94
N GLY A 125 9.20 0.63 -12.61
CA GLY A 125 9.50 -0.52 -11.76
C GLY A 125 11.00 -0.84 -11.67
N ASP A 126 11.85 0.11 -12.09
CA ASP A 126 13.31 -0.02 -12.10
C ASP A 126 13.94 0.94 -11.07
N SER A 127 14.31 0.38 -9.93
CA SER A 127 14.91 1.12 -8.82
C SER A 127 16.23 1.78 -9.22
N GLU A 128 17.10 1.06 -9.94
CA GLU A 128 18.45 1.54 -10.28
C GLU A 128 18.39 2.78 -11.19
N SER A 129 17.58 2.76 -12.23
CA SER A 129 17.41 3.91 -13.12
C SER A 129 16.81 5.10 -12.38
N CYS A 130 15.85 4.85 -11.48
CA CYS A 130 15.15 5.88 -10.73
C CYS A 130 16.00 6.55 -9.65
N LEU A 131 16.93 5.83 -9.03
CA LEU A 131 17.95 6.43 -8.14
C LEU A 131 18.79 7.48 -8.88
N ALA A 132 19.19 7.18 -10.12
CA ALA A 132 19.96 8.10 -10.95
C ALA A 132 19.11 9.29 -11.41
N GLU A 133 17.86 9.05 -11.87
CA GLU A 133 16.96 10.11 -12.36
C GLU A 133 16.60 11.11 -11.26
N ALA A 134 16.26 10.63 -10.06
CA ALA A 134 15.96 11.47 -8.91
C ALA A 134 17.21 12.09 -8.27
N SER A 135 18.40 11.80 -8.80
CA SER A 135 19.69 12.28 -8.27
C SER A 135 19.85 11.96 -6.78
N ILE A 136 19.53 10.73 -6.38
CA ILE A 136 19.70 10.25 -5.02
C ILE A 136 21.18 10.24 -4.67
N ASP A 137 21.53 10.76 -3.50
CA ASP A 137 22.90 10.68 -2.95
C ASP A 137 23.17 9.24 -2.49
N ALA A 138 24.09 8.58 -3.19
CA ALA A 138 24.36 7.17 -2.96
C ALA A 138 25.08 6.91 -1.62
N ASP A 139 25.89 7.85 -1.14
CA ASP A 139 26.60 7.70 0.12
C ASP A 139 25.62 7.82 1.30
N MET A 140 24.69 8.79 1.26
CA MET A 140 23.62 8.92 2.24
C MET A 140 22.70 7.70 2.22
N LEU A 141 22.28 7.25 1.04
CA LEU A 141 21.44 6.05 0.90
C LEU A 141 22.13 4.82 1.51
N SER A 142 23.38 4.57 1.16
CA SER A 142 24.13 3.42 1.65
C SER A 142 24.32 3.45 3.17
N SER A 143 24.61 4.62 3.76
CA SER A 143 24.75 4.77 5.22
C SER A 143 23.45 4.44 5.94
N CYS A 144 22.32 5.04 5.51
CA CYS A 144 21.01 4.76 6.10
C CYS A 144 20.60 3.30 5.91
N TYR A 145 20.88 2.73 4.74
CA TYR A 145 20.58 1.32 4.44
C TYR A 145 21.28 0.38 5.42
N GLU A 146 22.61 0.57 5.63
CA GLU A 146 23.39 -0.24 6.57
C GLU A 146 22.92 -0.04 8.02
N GLU A 147 22.62 1.18 8.44
CA GLU A 147 22.13 1.48 9.78
C GLU A 147 20.76 0.84 10.04
N THR A 148 19.83 0.98 9.10
CA THR A 148 18.48 0.43 9.20
C THR A 148 18.48 -1.10 9.14
N ASP A 149 19.30 -1.70 8.26
CA ASP A 149 19.45 -3.16 8.24
C ASP A 149 20.01 -3.70 9.55
N ASN A 150 21.02 -3.03 10.12
CA ASN A 150 21.61 -3.43 11.42
C ASN A 150 20.61 -3.30 12.57
N GLU A 151 19.75 -2.26 12.56
CA GLU A 151 18.75 -2.04 13.61
C GLU A 151 17.62 -3.07 13.56
N PHE A 152 17.07 -3.30 12.37
CA PHE A 152 15.86 -4.14 12.17
C PHE A 152 16.18 -5.55 11.67
N ASN A 153 17.45 -5.89 11.39
CA ASN A 153 17.90 -7.17 10.83
C ASN A 153 17.15 -7.53 9.55
N VAL A 154 16.98 -6.58 8.65
CA VAL A 154 16.13 -6.70 7.45
C VAL A 154 16.61 -7.80 6.53
N LEU A 155 17.89 -7.77 6.13
CA LEU A 155 18.48 -8.76 5.24
C LEU A 155 18.64 -10.13 5.92
N ALA A 156 18.98 -10.17 7.21
CA ALA A 156 19.03 -11.40 7.97
C ALA A 156 17.66 -12.08 8.06
N ASN A 157 16.57 -11.30 8.23
CA ASN A 157 15.20 -11.80 8.20
C ASN A 157 14.81 -12.30 6.80
N LEU A 158 15.31 -11.67 5.73
CA LEU A 158 15.08 -12.11 4.36
C LEU A 158 15.77 -13.44 4.06
N GLU A 159 16.99 -13.65 4.53
CA GLU A 159 17.76 -14.89 4.32
C GLU A 159 17.26 -16.06 5.17
N ASP A 160 16.81 -15.79 6.40
CA ASP A 160 16.30 -16.82 7.32
C ASP A 160 14.83 -17.12 7.08
N THR A 161 14.54 -18.01 6.15
CA THR A 161 13.16 -18.44 5.84
C THR A 161 12.43 -19.06 7.04
N SER A 162 13.14 -19.49 8.10
CA SER A 162 12.51 -20.00 9.33
C SER A 162 11.87 -18.87 10.16
N SER A 163 12.33 -17.64 9.99
CA SER A 163 11.79 -16.43 10.63
C SER A 163 10.54 -15.88 9.95
N TRP A 164 10.24 -16.33 8.72
CA TRP A 164 9.20 -15.75 7.88
C TRP A 164 7.80 -15.95 8.46
N LEU A 165 6.97 -14.93 8.34
CA LEU A 165 5.57 -14.99 8.75
C LEU A 165 4.84 -16.11 7.99
N ASN A 166 4.23 -17.03 8.75
CA ASN A 166 3.57 -18.23 8.22
C ASN A 166 4.49 -19.10 7.33
N GLY A 167 5.83 -19.00 7.48
CA GLY A 167 6.80 -19.69 6.65
C GLY A 167 6.83 -19.26 5.18
N ARG A 168 6.25 -18.10 4.83
CA ARG A 168 6.08 -17.64 3.44
C ARG A 168 6.55 -16.21 3.19
N TYR A 169 6.48 -15.32 4.19
CA TYR A 169 6.65 -13.89 4.01
C TYR A 169 7.78 -13.37 4.92
N PRO A 170 8.88 -12.85 4.36
CA PRO A 170 9.93 -12.23 5.15
C PRO A 170 9.38 -11.03 5.93
N LYS A 171 9.89 -10.88 7.13
CA LYS A 171 9.53 -9.75 8.00
C LYS A 171 10.24 -8.48 7.54
N PHE A 172 9.53 -7.36 7.58
CA PHE A 172 10.06 -6.02 7.39
C PHE A 172 9.61 -5.14 8.56
N MET A 173 10.47 -5.00 9.58
CA MET A 173 10.04 -4.54 10.90
C MET A 173 10.22 -3.03 11.12
N VAL A 174 10.58 -2.26 10.08
CA VAL A 174 10.91 -0.83 10.18
C VAL A 174 9.76 -0.01 10.78
N ASP A 175 8.53 -0.19 10.30
CA ASP A 175 7.34 0.49 10.81
C ASP A 175 6.48 -0.42 11.72
N ASN A 176 7.08 -1.45 12.36
CA ASN A 176 6.30 -2.46 13.09
C ASN A 176 5.41 -1.89 14.19
N ASP A 177 5.89 -0.93 14.94
CA ASP A 177 5.13 -0.36 16.07
C ASP A 177 3.85 0.33 15.58
N LEU A 178 3.93 1.09 14.47
CA LEU A 178 2.76 1.71 13.85
C LEU A 178 1.84 0.67 13.19
N ASN A 179 2.41 -0.41 12.61
CA ASN A 179 1.60 -1.53 12.11
C ASN A 179 0.75 -2.16 13.21
N LEU A 180 1.33 -2.34 14.41
CA LEU A 180 0.61 -2.89 15.56
C LEU A 180 -0.41 -1.89 16.13
N GLU A 181 -0.03 -0.62 16.25
CA GLU A 181 -0.88 0.45 16.78
C GLU A 181 -2.16 0.61 15.96
N TYR A 182 -2.03 0.67 14.63
CA TYR A 182 -3.16 0.88 13.73
C TYR A 182 -3.82 -0.42 13.25
N GLY A 183 -3.31 -1.58 13.66
CA GLY A 183 -3.82 -2.89 13.24
C GLY A 183 -3.74 -3.06 11.73
N VAL A 184 -2.57 -2.72 11.14
CA VAL A 184 -2.29 -2.89 9.71
C VAL A 184 -2.21 -4.38 9.39
N GLN A 185 -2.95 -4.81 8.38
CA GLN A 185 -3.01 -6.23 7.98
C GLN A 185 -2.56 -6.46 6.54
N GLY A 186 -2.34 -5.41 5.76
CA GLY A 186 -1.93 -5.54 4.36
C GLY A 186 -1.78 -4.20 3.65
N SER A 187 -1.40 -4.29 2.39
CA SER A 187 -1.15 -3.17 1.47
C SER A 187 -2.32 -3.02 0.48
N PRO A 188 -2.81 -1.79 0.27
CA PRO A 188 -2.58 -0.59 1.04
C PRO A 188 -3.43 -0.51 2.31
N THR A 189 -2.93 0.15 3.35
CA THR A 189 -3.72 0.61 4.51
C THR A 189 -3.53 2.11 4.67
N PHE A 190 -4.62 2.87 4.76
CA PHE A 190 -4.60 4.33 4.85
C PHE A 190 -5.03 4.80 6.23
N VAL A 191 -4.22 5.68 6.83
CA VAL A 191 -4.42 6.22 8.19
C VAL A 191 -4.32 7.74 8.13
N VAL A 192 -5.26 8.45 8.77
CA VAL A 192 -5.23 9.90 8.91
C VAL A 192 -5.46 10.25 10.37
N ASN A 193 -4.56 11.03 10.95
CA ASN A 193 -4.59 11.44 12.36
C ASN A 193 -4.84 10.26 13.33
N GLY A 194 -4.20 9.11 13.04
CA GLY A 194 -4.31 7.89 13.85
C GLY A 194 -5.57 7.05 13.59
N ILE A 195 -6.45 7.46 12.68
CA ILE A 195 -7.66 6.71 12.34
C ILE A 195 -7.44 5.92 11.05
N LYS A 196 -7.53 4.58 11.14
CA LYS A 196 -7.46 3.69 9.99
C LYS A 196 -8.77 3.73 9.19
N LEU A 197 -8.67 3.91 7.89
CA LEU A 197 -9.78 4.04 6.96
C LEU A 197 -9.93 2.74 6.15
N ASP A 198 -10.74 1.80 6.64
CA ASP A 198 -10.86 0.45 6.07
C ASP A 198 -11.44 0.40 4.65
N LYS A 199 -12.22 1.42 4.28
CA LYS A 199 -12.79 1.55 2.93
C LYS A 199 -12.53 2.96 2.43
N HIS A 200 -11.59 3.10 1.54
CA HIS A 200 -11.19 4.37 0.95
C HIS A 200 -10.98 4.23 -0.56
N GLY A 201 -11.41 5.25 -1.31
CA GLY A 201 -11.12 5.34 -2.75
C GLY A 201 -9.61 5.51 -2.98
N ARG A 202 -9.12 5.03 -4.13
CA ARG A 202 -7.69 5.14 -4.49
C ARG A 202 -7.47 6.20 -5.57
N ASP A 203 -8.44 7.04 -5.82
CA ASP A 203 -8.34 8.21 -6.68
C ASP A 203 -7.89 9.44 -5.87
N SER A 204 -7.27 10.40 -6.56
CA SER A 204 -6.73 11.60 -5.91
C SER A 204 -7.82 12.46 -5.26
N ALA A 205 -9.03 12.51 -5.82
CA ALA A 205 -10.13 13.28 -5.24
C ALA A 205 -10.58 12.72 -3.90
N SER A 206 -10.64 11.38 -3.77
CA SER A 206 -10.93 10.71 -2.50
C SER A 206 -9.87 11.01 -1.44
N TYR A 207 -8.57 10.93 -1.80
CA TYR A 207 -7.48 11.28 -0.87
C TYR A 207 -7.52 12.74 -0.47
N LEU A 208 -7.63 13.66 -1.44
CA LEU A 208 -7.68 15.11 -1.17
C LEU A 208 -8.83 15.44 -0.22
N LYS A 209 -10.03 14.93 -0.52
CA LYS A 209 -11.20 15.17 0.33
C LYS A 209 -10.96 14.73 1.77
N THR A 210 -10.49 13.51 1.96
CA THR A 210 -10.31 12.93 3.30
C THR A 210 -9.24 13.68 4.10
N ILE A 211 -8.12 14.01 3.47
CA ILE A 211 -7.04 14.77 4.11
C ILE A 211 -7.51 16.20 4.43
N CYS A 212 -8.27 16.82 3.52
CA CYS A 212 -8.81 18.16 3.72
C CYS A 212 -9.87 18.23 4.83
N ASP A 213 -10.68 17.20 4.99
CA ASP A 213 -11.65 17.10 6.08
C ASP A 213 -10.98 16.97 7.47
N ALA A 214 -9.72 16.55 7.51
CA ALA A 214 -8.92 16.40 8.72
C ALA A 214 -8.21 17.68 9.18
N PHE A 215 -8.26 18.77 8.41
CA PHE A 215 -7.79 20.08 8.87
C PHE A 215 -8.79 20.77 9.79
N SER A 216 -8.30 21.44 10.82
CA SER A 216 -9.12 22.38 11.60
C SER A 216 -9.48 23.62 10.78
N ASP A 217 -8.55 24.11 9.96
CA ASP A 217 -8.73 25.19 8.99
C ASP A 217 -8.17 24.74 7.64
N SER A 218 -9.06 24.37 6.72
CA SER A 218 -8.67 23.82 5.42
C SER A 218 -7.95 24.86 4.57
N PRO A 219 -6.74 24.54 4.04
CA PRO A 219 -6.00 25.45 3.15
C PRO A 219 -6.68 25.58 1.78
N GLU A 220 -6.26 26.59 0.99
CA GLU A 220 -6.85 26.85 -0.33
C GLU A 220 -6.64 25.72 -1.34
N GLU A 221 -5.58 24.94 -1.19
CA GLU A 221 -5.30 23.75 -2.01
C GLU A 221 -6.41 22.71 -1.93
N CYS A 222 -7.18 22.69 -0.86
CA CYS A 222 -8.34 21.83 -0.71
C CYS A 222 -9.48 22.12 -1.68
N LEU A 223 -9.43 23.26 -2.37
CA LEU A 223 -10.37 23.63 -3.42
C LEU A 223 -9.92 23.17 -4.83
N ALA A 224 -8.74 22.57 -4.93
CA ALA A 224 -8.21 22.12 -6.22
C ALA A 224 -9.04 20.96 -6.79
N GLU A 225 -9.21 20.96 -8.10
CA GLU A 225 -9.78 19.83 -8.82
C GLU A 225 -8.66 18.85 -9.17
N VAL A 226 -8.78 17.62 -8.69
CA VAL A 226 -7.87 16.51 -8.98
C VAL A 226 -8.65 15.33 -9.56
N SER A 227 -7.96 14.34 -10.11
CA SER A 227 -8.60 13.18 -10.74
C SER A 227 -9.49 12.41 -9.76
N ASN A 228 -10.71 12.11 -10.18
CA ASN A 228 -11.64 11.22 -9.50
C ASN A 228 -11.65 9.80 -10.11
N VAL A 229 -10.66 9.49 -10.96
CA VAL A 229 -10.46 8.18 -11.54
C VAL A 229 -9.28 7.53 -10.85
N ALA A 230 -9.49 6.35 -10.27
CA ALA A 230 -8.43 5.60 -9.65
C ALA A 230 -7.38 5.17 -10.71
N PRO A 231 -6.07 5.33 -10.42
CA PRO A 231 -5.03 4.85 -11.30
C PRO A 231 -5.10 3.34 -11.54
N SER A 232 -4.44 2.86 -12.59
CA SER A 232 -4.26 1.42 -12.80
C SER A 232 -3.47 0.78 -11.66
N SER A 233 -3.72 -0.48 -11.35
CA SER A 233 -2.89 -1.27 -10.43
C SER A 233 -1.55 -1.65 -11.08
N GLY A 234 -0.53 -1.90 -10.27
CA GLY A 234 0.82 -2.22 -10.75
C GLY A 234 1.58 -1.01 -11.28
N PHE A 235 2.69 -1.26 -11.97
CA PHE A 235 3.52 -0.22 -12.57
C PHE A 235 2.86 0.40 -13.80
N GLY A 236 3.38 1.55 -14.22
CA GLY A 236 2.81 2.39 -15.27
C GLY A 236 2.04 3.57 -14.66
N TRP A 237 2.50 4.79 -14.99
CA TRP A 237 1.88 6.04 -14.58
C TRP A 237 1.34 6.73 -15.80
N GLU A 238 0.10 7.20 -15.74
CA GLU A 238 -0.64 8.02 -16.72
C GLU A 238 -0.50 7.70 -18.22
N GLY A 239 -1.65 7.46 -18.88
CA GLY A 239 -1.79 7.47 -20.34
C GLY A 239 -1.27 6.25 -21.09
N GLN A 240 -0.74 5.24 -20.44
CA GLN A 240 -0.55 3.93 -21.05
C GLN A 240 -1.85 3.15 -20.91
N ASP A 241 -2.44 2.81 -22.04
CA ASP A 241 -3.59 1.93 -22.10
C ASP A 241 -3.29 0.70 -21.23
N ALA A 242 -4.05 0.58 -20.15
CA ALA A 242 -3.93 -0.50 -19.20
C ALA A 242 -4.19 -1.83 -19.93
N SER A 243 -3.13 -2.46 -20.41
CA SER A 243 -3.18 -3.87 -20.64
C SER A 243 -3.27 -4.52 -19.27
N ALA A 244 -4.50 -4.90 -18.91
CA ALA A 244 -4.81 -5.54 -17.65
C ALA A 244 -3.99 -6.81 -17.48
N ASN A 245 -2.84 -6.68 -16.84
CA ASN A 245 -2.20 -7.81 -16.20
C ASN A 245 -2.96 -8.03 -14.90
N SER A 246 -3.83 -9.01 -14.89
CA SER A 246 -4.56 -9.47 -13.72
C SER A 246 -3.57 -10.07 -12.73
N ALA A 247 -2.98 -9.23 -11.88
CA ALA A 247 -2.24 -9.69 -10.73
C ALA A 247 -3.27 -10.00 -9.62
N THR A 248 -3.47 -11.26 -9.35
CA THR A 248 -4.23 -11.75 -8.20
C THR A 248 -3.26 -11.90 -7.03
N CYS A 249 -3.46 -11.12 -5.98
CA CYS A 249 -2.93 -11.46 -4.66
C CYS A 249 -3.73 -12.67 -4.16
N ALA A 250 -3.06 -13.83 -4.02
CA ALA A 250 -3.62 -15.07 -3.48
C ALA A 250 -3.33 -15.20 -1.99
#